data_3f0d4e75f85a181f3d2436bb2cbc05b6
#
_entry.id   3f0d4e75f85a181f3d2436bb2cbc05b6
#
_cell.length_a   1.000
_cell.length_b   1.000
_cell.length_c   1.000
_cell.angle_alpha   90.00
_cell.angle_beta   90.00
_cell.angle_gamma   90.00
#
_symmetry.space_group_name_H-M   'P 1'
#
loop_
_entity.id
_entity.type
_entity.pdbx_description
1 polymer ?
#
loop_
_entity_poly.entity_id
_entity_poly.type
_entity_poly.pdbx_seq_one_letter_code
_entity_poly.pdbx_strand_id
1 'polypeptide(L)'
;VFTQFYQSSEDYYEKAYVGSTLRFIRFGAIFIALLLPSLYVALASFHPEMFPTTLALAIASSRAQVPFSVFLEVLIMEFAVEILREASTRLPGLIGPTIGIVGAIVLGDAAVKAGIASPLTIVVIALTSIASYTSPSYSSAISLRLLRFVLTGAAALFGLYGIVISLIFIIIHLAAAESLGVPYLAPLAPFYWSDQKDVILRFPIWTMQKRPHFLRPLDRQRMQDTHG
;
A
#
# COMPACT_ATOMS: atom_id res chain seq x y z
N VAL A 1 -9.56 13.29 6.27
CA VAL A 1 -10.15 12.00 6.66
C VAL A 1 -9.30 10.84 6.16
N PHE A 2 -8.96 10.81 4.86
CA PHE A 2 -8.14 9.73 4.26
C PHE A 2 -6.82 9.47 5.00
N THR A 3 -6.09 10.51 5.34
CA THR A 3 -4.79 10.40 6.01
C THR A 3 -4.86 9.82 7.42
N GLN A 4 -6.01 9.93 8.10
CA GLN A 4 -6.22 9.40 9.44
C GLN A 4 -6.24 7.87 9.49
N PHE A 5 -6.62 7.20 8.39
CA PHE A 5 -6.57 5.73 8.30
C PHE A 5 -5.15 5.17 8.35
N TYR A 6 -4.15 6.02 8.09
CA TYR A 6 -2.74 5.64 8.06
C TYR A 6 -1.94 6.20 9.25
N GLN A 7 -2.60 6.88 10.17
CA GLN A 7 -2.03 7.32 11.44
C GLN A 7 -2.27 6.24 12.50
N SER A 8 -1.24 5.94 13.29
CA SER A 8 -1.33 5.07 14.46
C SER A 8 -1.24 5.90 15.74
N SER A 9 -1.90 5.44 16.80
CA SER A 9 -1.76 6.04 18.15
C SER A 9 -0.31 6.03 18.64
N GLU A 10 0.47 5.04 18.26
CA GLU A 10 1.89 4.90 18.58
C GLU A 10 2.72 6.07 18.07
N ASP A 11 2.34 6.65 16.91
CA ASP A 11 3.03 7.81 16.36
C ASP A 11 3.05 9.00 17.35
N TYR A 12 2.09 9.07 18.29
CA TYR A 12 1.95 10.17 19.24
C TYR A 12 2.63 9.92 20.60
N TYR A 13 2.98 8.68 20.91
CA TYR A 13 3.72 8.35 22.15
C TYR A 13 5.24 8.54 22.00
N GLU A 14 5.74 8.38 20.79
CA GLU A 14 7.17 8.50 20.47
C GLU A 14 7.60 9.95 20.22
N LYS A 15 8.91 10.18 20.16
CA LYS A 15 9.47 11.48 19.78
C LYS A 15 9.07 11.85 18.35
N ALA A 16 8.87 13.15 18.06
CA ALA A 16 8.33 13.62 16.77
C ALA A 16 9.11 13.11 15.54
N TYR A 17 10.43 12.99 15.63
CA TYR A 17 11.25 12.50 14.51
C TYR A 17 11.08 10.99 14.29
N VAL A 18 10.91 10.18 15.35
CA VAL A 18 10.66 8.74 15.24
C VAL A 18 9.28 8.51 14.62
N GLY A 19 8.25 9.18 15.15
CA GLY A 19 6.88 9.09 14.60
C GLY A 19 6.82 9.54 13.13
N SER A 20 7.58 10.57 12.74
CA SER A 20 7.67 11.01 11.34
C SER A 20 8.30 9.96 10.45
N THR A 21 9.40 9.33 10.89
CA THR A 21 10.08 8.27 10.14
C THR A 21 9.20 7.06 9.95
N LEU A 22 8.52 6.58 11.01
CA LEU A 22 7.59 5.45 10.94
C LEU A 22 6.43 5.75 10.00
N ARG A 23 5.88 6.96 10.05
CA ARG A 23 4.81 7.40 9.16
C ARG A 23 5.26 7.44 7.69
N PHE A 24 6.46 7.95 7.42
CA PHE A 24 7.04 7.96 6.08
C PHE A 24 7.24 6.54 5.52
N ILE A 25 7.77 5.61 6.33
CA ILE A 25 7.90 4.19 5.96
C ILE A 25 6.54 3.59 5.66
N ARG A 26 5.53 3.89 6.48
CA ARG A 26 4.17 3.40 6.29
C ARG A 26 3.54 3.89 4.98
N PHE A 27 3.69 5.16 4.64
CA PHE A 27 3.24 5.67 3.33
C PHE A 27 3.99 5.00 2.17
N GLY A 28 5.31 4.84 2.27
CA GLY A 28 6.10 4.10 1.27
C GLY A 28 5.62 2.66 1.11
N ALA A 29 5.33 1.97 2.23
CA ALA A 29 4.81 0.61 2.20
C ALA A 29 3.42 0.53 1.53
N ILE A 30 2.55 1.51 1.73
CA ILE A 30 1.25 1.57 1.05
C ILE A 30 1.42 1.67 -0.46
N PHE A 31 2.34 2.51 -0.94
CA PHE A 31 2.64 2.59 -2.38
C PHE A 31 3.17 1.27 -2.92
N ILE A 32 4.08 0.62 -2.20
CA ILE A 32 4.59 -0.72 -2.55
C ILE A 32 3.43 -1.73 -2.58
N ALA A 33 2.60 -1.77 -1.54
CA ALA A 33 1.48 -2.71 -1.45
C ALA A 33 0.45 -2.53 -2.57
N LEU A 34 0.27 -1.31 -3.07
CA LEU A 34 -0.72 -1.00 -4.10
C LEU A 34 -0.14 -1.17 -5.52
N LEU A 35 1.08 -0.68 -5.76
CA LEU A 35 1.61 -0.51 -7.11
C LEU A 35 2.61 -1.60 -7.53
N LEU A 36 3.33 -2.22 -6.60
CA LEU A 36 4.44 -3.11 -6.96
C LEU A 36 4.04 -4.28 -7.88
N PRO A 37 2.93 -5.02 -7.65
CA PRO A 37 2.53 -6.09 -8.55
C PRO A 37 2.11 -5.60 -9.92
N SER A 38 1.35 -4.50 -9.99
CA SER A 38 0.92 -3.92 -11.25
C SER A 38 2.09 -3.36 -12.07
N LEU A 39 3.06 -2.71 -11.41
CA LEU A 39 4.30 -2.25 -12.05
C LEU A 39 5.12 -3.43 -12.58
N TYR A 40 5.26 -4.50 -11.79
CA TYR A 40 5.96 -5.70 -12.24
C TYR A 40 5.30 -6.30 -13.48
N VAL A 41 3.97 -6.45 -13.49
CA VAL A 41 3.22 -6.95 -14.66
C VAL A 41 3.43 -6.03 -15.87
N ALA A 42 3.30 -4.72 -15.70
CA ALA A 42 3.45 -3.75 -16.80
C ALA A 42 4.87 -3.75 -17.37
N LEU A 43 5.89 -3.75 -16.52
CA LEU A 43 7.29 -3.71 -16.95
C LEU A 43 7.71 -5.03 -17.60
N ALA A 44 7.37 -6.16 -16.98
CA ALA A 44 7.80 -7.46 -17.48
C ALA A 44 7.05 -7.91 -18.74
N SER A 45 5.82 -7.40 -18.99
CA SER A 45 5.02 -7.80 -20.15
C SER A 45 5.12 -6.82 -21.32
N PHE A 46 5.23 -5.50 -21.04
CA PHE A 46 5.15 -4.47 -22.09
C PHE A 46 6.44 -3.66 -22.26
N HIS A 47 7.26 -3.55 -21.20
CA HIS A 47 8.43 -2.66 -21.19
C HIS A 47 9.67 -3.35 -20.61
N PRO A 48 10.07 -4.54 -21.11
CA PRO A 48 11.24 -5.25 -20.61
C PRO A 48 12.54 -4.46 -20.79
N GLU A 49 12.59 -3.52 -21.74
CA GLU A 49 13.70 -2.62 -22.01
C GLU A 49 13.99 -1.62 -20.89
N MET A 50 13.03 -1.39 -19.97
CA MET A 50 13.22 -0.53 -18.79
C MET A 50 14.05 -1.21 -17.71
N PHE A 51 14.20 -2.53 -17.75
CA PHE A 51 15.09 -3.23 -16.83
C PHE A 51 16.55 -3.13 -17.32
N PRO A 52 17.54 -3.05 -16.40
CA PRO A 52 18.92 -3.26 -16.76
C PRO A 52 19.08 -4.61 -17.51
N THR A 53 19.88 -4.64 -18.56
CA THR A 53 20.00 -5.81 -19.45
C THR A 53 20.31 -7.12 -18.73
N THR A 54 21.17 -7.08 -17.70
CA THR A 54 21.50 -8.23 -16.86
C THR A 54 20.27 -8.75 -16.11
N LEU A 55 19.46 -7.86 -15.57
CA LEU A 55 18.24 -8.21 -14.85
C LEU A 55 17.17 -8.73 -15.83
N ALA A 56 16.99 -8.09 -16.99
CA ALA A 56 16.05 -8.54 -18.01
C ALA A 56 16.36 -9.99 -18.47
N LEU A 57 17.63 -10.31 -18.69
CA LEU A 57 18.08 -11.67 -19.04
C LEU A 57 17.83 -12.66 -17.90
N ALA A 58 18.10 -12.26 -16.65
CA ALA A 58 17.82 -13.10 -15.48
C ALA A 58 16.32 -13.39 -15.32
N ILE A 59 15.47 -12.39 -15.54
CA ILE A 59 14.00 -12.55 -15.54
C ILE A 59 13.58 -13.51 -16.65
N ALA A 60 14.05 -13.29 -17.88
CA ALA A 60 13.70 -14.13 -19.03
C ALA A 60 14.13 -15.60 -18.80
N SER A 61 15.34 -15.83 -18.29
CA SER A 61 15.83 -17.18 -18.00
C SER A 61 15.05 -17.87 -16.88
N SER A 62 14.73 -17.16 -15.81
CA SER A 62 13.98 -17.72 -14.68
C SER A 62 12.52 -18.04 -15.04
N ARG A 63 11.97 -17.37 -16.06
CA ARG A 63 10.61 -17.60 -16.56
C ARG A 63 10.52 -18.64 -17.69
N ALA A 64 11.65 -19.10 -18.21
CA ALA A 64 11.67 -20.06 -19.33
C ALA A 64 10.92 -21.38 -19.02
N GLN A 65 10.79 -21.74 -17.75
CA GLN A 65 10.09 -22.96 -17.30
C GLN A 65 8.64 -22.71 -16.87
N VAL A 66 8.18 -21.45 -16.88
CA VAL A 66 6.81 -21.09 -16.43
C VAL A 66 5.90 -20.93 -17.65
N PRO A 67 4.85 -21.77 -17.79
CA PRO A 67 3.96 -21.74 -18.95
C PRO A 67 2.93 -20.59 -18.92
N PHE A 68 2.88 -19.81 -17.83
CA PHE A 68 1.90 -18.76 -17.62
C PHE A 68 2.44 -17.37 -18.00
N SER A 69 1.55 -16.46 -18.39
CA SER A 69 1.87 -15.04 -18.51
C SER A 69 2.20 -14.44 -17.14
N VAL A 70 2.99 -13.34 -17.10
CA VAL A 70 3.32 -12.62 -15.85
C VAL A 70 2.08 -12.27 -15.06
N PHE A 71 1.03 -11.82 -15.74
CA PHE A 71 -0.25 -11.48 -15.12
C PHE A 71 -0.87 -12.67 -14.39
N LEU A 72 -0.91 -13.84 -15.05
CA LEU A 72 -1.48 -15.04 -14.44
C LEU A 72 -0.64 -15.54 -13.26
N GLU A 73 0.70 -15.52 -13.37
CA GLU A 73 1.57 -15.83 -12.25
C GLU A 73 1.26 -14.96 -11.02
N VAL A 74 1.21 -13.64 -11.22
CA VAL A 74 0.92 -12.66 -10.17
C VAL A 74 -0.48 -12.89 -9.60
N LEU A 75 -1.48 -13.05 -10.46
CA LEU A 75 -2.88 -13.24 -10.05
C LEU A 75 -3.06 -14.52 -9.21
N ILE A 76 -2.49 -15.64 -9.65
CA ILE A 76 -2.57 -16.93 -8.93
C ILE A 76 -1.90 -16.77 -7.55
N MET A 77 -0.71 -16.19 -7.49
CA MET A 77 0.02 -16.04 -6.24
C MET A 77 -0.64 -15.04 -5.28
N GLU A 78 -1.15 -13.91 -5.79
CA GLU A 78 -1.91 -12.96 -4.97
C GLU A 78 -3.15 -13.60 -4.38
N PHE A 79 -3.89 -14.35 -5.20
CA PHE A 79 -5.10 -15.05 -4.74
C PHE A 79 -4.78 -16.13 -3.71
N ALA A 80 -3.72 -16.90 -3.92
CA ALA A 80 -3.27 -17.90 -2.96
C ALA A 80 -2.86 -17.29 -1.61
N VAL A 81 -2.12 -16.17 -1.62
CA VAL A 81 -1.75 -15.44 -0.40
C VAL A 81 -2.99 -14.85 0.28
N GLU A 82 -3.99 -14.36 -0.48
CA GLU A 82 -5.22 -13.84 0.11
C GLU A 82 -6.04 -14.94 0.79
N ILE A 83 -6.12 -16.15 0.20
CA ILE A 83 -6.73 -17.32 0.84
C ILE A 83 -6.01 -17.69 2.15
N LEU A 84 -4.68 -17.72 2.12
CA LEU A 84 -3.89 -17.99 3.33
C LEU A 84 -4.15 -16.95 4.43
N ARG A 85 -4.24 -15.69 4.07
CA ARG A 85 -4.54 -14.60 4.99
C ARG A 85 -5.93 -14.73 5.59
N GLU A 86 -6.94 -14.99 4.76
CA GLU A 86 -8.31 -15.20 5.22
C GLU A 86 -8.41 -16.40 6.15
N ALA A 87 -7.75 -17.51 5.80
CA ALA A 87 -7.71 -18.70 6.65
C ALA A 87 -7.00 -18.41 7.98
N SER A 88 -5.87 -17.68 7.96
CA SER A 88 -5.10 -17.36 9.17
C SER A 88 -5.86 -16.47 10.15
N THR A 89 -6.74 -15.58 9.68
CA THR A 89 -7.55 -14.72 10.55
C THR A 89 -8.69 -15.46 11.25
N ARG A 90 -9.09 -16.63 10.74
CA ARG A 90 -10.15 -17.45 11.33
C ARG A 90 -9.64 -18.45 12.36
N LEU A 91 -8.35 -18.66 12.44
CA LEU A 91 -7.75 -19.61 13.38
C LEU A 91 -7.51 -18.94 14.74
N PRO A 92 -7.81 -19.62 15.86
CA PRO A 92 -7.68 -19.04 17.19
C PRO A 92 -6.23 -18.90 17.64
N GLY A 93 -5.95 -17.83 18.40
CA GLY A 93 -4.68 -17.62 19.10
C GLY A 93 -3.48 -17.43 18.17
N LEU A 94 -2.33 -17.97 18.59
CA LEU A 94 -1.05 -17.85 17.87
C LEU A 94 -0.92 -18.79 16.66
N ILE A 95 -1.85 -19.69 16.46
CA ILE A 95 -1.82 -20.69 15.38
C ILE A 95 -2.01 -20.01 14.02
N GLY A 96 -2.93 -19.05 13.93
CA GLY A 96 -3.24 -18.34 12.68
C GLY A 96 -2.02 -17.66 12.04
N PRO A 97 -1.31 -16.76 12.72
CA PRO A 97 -0.10 -16.12 12.19
C PRO A 97 0.99 -17.13 11.82
N THR A 98 1.18 -18.20 12.61
CA THR A 98 2.18 -19.23 12.34
C THR A 98 1.85 -19.97 11.03
N ILE A 99 0.61 -20.40 10.84
CA ILE A 99 0.16 -21.06 9.59
C ILE A 99 0.29 -20.12 8.40
N GLY A 100 -0.03 -18.84 8.58
CA GLY A 100 0.13 -17.84 7.53
C GLY A 100 1.58 -17.71 7.05
N ILE A 101 2.55 -17.66 7.97
CA ILE A 101 3.98 -17.55 7.64
C ILE A 101 4.49 -18.84 7.01
N VAL A 102 4.27 -20.00 7.66
CA VAL A 102 4.73 -21.30 7.15
C VAL A 102 4.06 -21.60 5.81
N GLY A 103 2.74 -21.36 5.70
CA GLY A 103 2.00 -21.57 4.46
C GLY A 103 2.54 -20.72 3.31
N ALA A 104 2.88 -19.45 3.56
CA ALA A 104 3.45 -18.57 2.53
C ALA A 104 4.83 -19.05 2.04
N ILE A 105 5.70 -19.53 2.94
CA ILE A 105 7.02 -20.06 2.60
C ILE A 105 6.87 -21.36 1.79
N VAL A 106 6.05 -22.30 2.28
CA VAL A 106 5.83 -23.60 1.63
C VAL A 106 5.18 -23.42 0.26
N LEU A 107 4.16 -22.54 0.18
CA LEU A 107 3.48 -22.23 -1.07
C LEU A 107 4.43 -21.61 -2.09
N GLY A 108 5.25 -20.63 -1.66
CA GLY A 108 6.21 -19.95 -2.53
C GLY A 108 7.27 -20.93 -3.09
N ASP A 109 7.86 -21.75 -2.24
CA ASP A 109 8.85 -22.77 -2.66
C ASP A 109 8.22 -23.83 -3.59
N ALA A 110 7.02 -24.31 -3.25
CA ALA A 110 6.30 -25.27 -4.08
C ALA A 110 5.92 -24.69 -5.45
N ALA A 111 5.46 -23.43 -5.50
CA ALA A 111 5.08 -22.76 -6.74
C ALA A 111 6.27 -22.61 -7.70
N VAL A 112 7.45 -22.25 -7.18
CA VAL A 112 8.68 -22.15 -7.98
C VAL A 112 9.12 -23.53 -8.47
N LYS A 113 9.16 -24.53 -7.60
CA LYS A 113 9.55 -25.90 -7.95
C LYS A 113 8.61 -26.55 -8.97
N ALA A 114 7.32 -26.24 -8.89
CA ALA A 114 6.32 -26.72 -9.84
C ALA A 114 6.30 -25.93 -11.16
N GLY A 115 7.09 -24.86 -11.30
CA GLY A 115 7.08 -24.00 -12.48
C GLY A 115 5.77 -23.21 -12.65
N ILE A 116 5.02 -22.96 -11.57
CA ILE A 116 3.78 -22.17 -11.59
C ILE A 116 4.10 -20.66 -11.57
N ALA A 117 5.13 -20.27 -10.83
CA ALA A 117 5.55 -18.88 -10.72
C ALA A 117 7.08 -18.78 -10.75
N SER A 118 7.56 -17.67 -11.31
CA SER A 118 9.00 -17.38 -11.30
C SER A 118 9.46 -16.92 -9.92
N PRO A 119 10.75 -17.11 -9.56
CA PRO A 119 11.30 -16.65 -8.29
C PRO A 119 11.09 -15.15 -8.04
N LEU A 120 11.17 -14.32 -9.10
CA LEU A 120 10.97 -12.89 -8.99
C LEU A 120 9.51 -12.54 -8.68
N THR A 121 8.55 -13.26 -9.28
CA THR A 121 7.12 -13.10 -8.93
C THR A 121 6.90 -13.36 -7.45
N ILE A 122 7.52 -14.41 -6.88
CA ILE A 122 7.42 -14.69 -5.44
C ILE A 122 7.97 -13.54 -4.59
N VAL A 123 9.11 -12.98 -4.97
CA VAL A 123 9.70 -11.82 -4.26
C VAL A 123 8.77 -10.62 -4.30
N VAL A 124 8.20 -10.30 -5.47
CA VAL A 124 7.24 -9.20 -5.65
C VAL A 124 6.02 -9.40 -4.75
N ILE A 125 5.43 -10.58 -4.76
CA ILE A 125 4.25 -10.91 -3.93
C ILE A 125 4.58 -10.88 -2.44
N ALA A 126 5.74 -11.40 -2.03
CA ALA A 126 6.18 -11.37 -0.64
C ALA A 126 6.35 -9.93 -0.13
N LEU A 127 7.06 -9.08 -0.87
CA LEU A 127 7.23 -7.66 -0.52
C LEU A 127 5.90 -6.92 -0.45
N THR A 128 5.00 -7.17 -1.41
CA THR A 128 3.65 -6.60 -1.44
C THR A 128 2.84 -7.02 -0.22
N SER A 129 2.93 -8.29 0.15
CA SER A 129 2.21 -8.83 1.30
C SER A 129 2.72 -8.23 2.61
N ILE A 130 4.03 -8.17 2.81
CA ILE A 130 4.65 -7.54 3.99
C ILE A 130 4.27 -6.06 4.06
N ALA A 131 4.36 -5.34 2.95
CA ALA A 131 3.98 -3.94 2.86
C ALA A 131 2.50 -3.70 3.22
N SER A 132 1.61 -4.62 2.85
CA SER A 132 0.18 -4.51 3.18
C SER A 132 -0.13 -4.63 4.68
N TYR A 133 0.74 -5.27 5.48
CA TYR A 133 0.58 -5.37 6.94
C TYR A 133 0.94 -4.08 7.68
N THR A 134 1.60 -3.12 7.04
CA THR A 134 1.95 -1.85 7.69
C THR A 134 0.76 -0.90 7.85
N SER A 135 -0.39 -1.19 7.21
CA SER A 135 -1.60 -0.39 7.34
C SER A 135 -2.23 -0.57 8.72
N PRO A 136 -2.39 0.50 9.53
CA PRO A 136 -2.96 0.40 10.87
C PRO A 136 -4.46 0.08 10.86
N SER A 137 -5.17 0.50 9.80
CA SER A 137 -6.60 0.29 9.65
C SER A 137 -6.88 -0.96 8.82
N TYR A 138 -7.61 -1.92 9.40
CA TYR A 138 -8.02 -3.15 8.71
C TYR A 138 -8.91 -2.87 7.49
N SER A 139 -9.85 -1.94 7.61
CA SER A 139 -10.74 -1.57 6.50
C SER A 139 -9.99 -0.95 5.33
N SER A 140 -9.00 -0.08 5.60
CA SER A 140 -8.17 0.50 4.54
C SER A 140 -7.27 -0.54 3.89
N ALA A 141 -6.77 -1.51 4.65
CA ALA A 141 -5.98 -2.62 4.11
C ALA A 141 -6.79 -3.48 3.12
N ILE A 142 -8.07 -3.76 3.42
CA ILE A 142 -8.96 -4.47 2.48
C ILE A 142 -9.16 -3.66 1.21
N SER A 143 -9.46 -2.36 1.33
CA SER A 143 -9.69 -1.49 0.17
C SER A 143 -8.45 -1.42 -0.74
N LEU A 144 -7.26 -1.30 -0.16
CA LEU A 144 -6.00 -1.31 -0.92
C LEU A 144 -5.78 -2.62 -1.67
N ARG A 145 -6.12 -3.76 -1.05
CA ARG A 145 -6.01 -5.08 -1.68
C ARG A 145 -6.94 -5.21 -2.88
N LEU A 146 -8.20 -4.78 -2.76
CA LEU A 146 -9.14 -4.80 -3.88
C LEU A 146 -8.69 -3.88 -5.02
N LEU A 147 -8.23 -2.67 -4.70
CA LEU A 147 -7.70 -1.74 -5.70
C LEU A 147 -6.47 -2.29 -6.41
N ARG A 148 -5.61 -3.04 -5.71
CA ARG A 148 -4.44 -3.70 -6.30
C ARG A 148 -4.83 -4.67 -7.41
N PHE A 149 -5.86 -5.51 -7.23
CA PHE A 149 -6.35 -6.41 -8.28
C PHE A 149 -6.82 -5.64 -9.51
N VAL A 150 -7.52 -4.53 -9.31
CA VAL A 150 -7.95 -3.65 -10.42
C VAL A 150 -6.75 -3.08 -11.17
N LEU A 151 -5.75 -2.55 -10.44
CA LEU A 151 -4.53 -2.01 -11.03
C LEU A 151 -3.71 -3.08 -11.77
N THR A 152 -3.60 -4.27 -11.21
CA THR A 152 -2.89 -5.40 -11.84
C THR A 152 -3.61 -5.85 -13.12
N GLY A 153 -4.94 -5.87 -13.12
CA GLY A 153 -5.74 -6.15 -14.32
C GLY A 153 -5.59 -5.07 -15.41
N ALA A 154 -5.62 -3.80 -15.01
CA ALA A 154 -5.39 -2.68 -15.94
C ALA A 154 -3.96 -2.69 -16.50
N ALA A 155 -2.98 -3.04 -15.69
CA ALA A 155 -1.59 -3.21 -16.12
C ALA A 155 -1.43 -4.35 -17.14
N ALA A 156 -2.18 -5.44 -16.98
CA ALA A 156 -2.15 -6.57 -17.91
C ALA A 156 -2.73 -6.23 -19.29
N LEU A 157 -3.69 -5.29 -19.35
CA LEU A 157 -4.35 -4.88 -20.59
C LEU A 157 -3.62 -3.73 -21.31
N PHE A 158 -3.15 -2.75 -20.56
CA PHE A 158 -2.65 -1.48 -21.11
C PHE A 158 -1.23 -1.10 -20.61
N GLY A 159 -0.54 -2.00 -19.91
CA GLY A 159 0.79 -1.74 -19.37
C GLY A 159 0.81 -0.55 -18.38
N LEU A 160 1.83 0.27 -18.47
CA LEU A 160 1.98 1.46 -17.62
C LEU A 160 0.84 2.48 -17.80
N TYR A 161 0.31 2.62 -19.02
CA TYR A 161 -0.84 3.49 -19.27
C TYR A 161 -2.07 3.06 -18.48
N GLY A 162 -2.31 1.75 -18.38
CA GLY A 162 -3.41 1.20 -17.58
C GLY A 162 -3.30 1.57 -16.11
N ILE A 163 -2.09 1.51 -15.54
CA ILE A 163 -1.84 1.92 -14.15
C ILE A 163 -2.14 3.41 -13.96
N VAL A 164 -1.60 4.26 -14.84
CA VAL A 164 -1.78 5.73 -14.74
C VAL A 164 -3.25 6.12 -14.86
N ILE A 165 -3.96 5.59 -15.83
CA ILE A 165 -5.39 5.86 -16.04
C ILE A 165 -6.19 5.41 -14.81
N SER A 166 -5.94 4.20 -14.32
CA SER A 166 -6.64 3.68 -13.13
C SER A 166 -6.37 4.52 -11.89
N LEU A 167 -5.13 4.98 -11.68
CA LEU A 167 -4.78 5.88 -10.58
C LEU A 167 -5.51 7.22 -10.69
N ILE A 168 -5.62 7.79 -11.90
CA ILE A 168 -6.36 9.03 -12.12
C ILE A 168 -7.83 8.83 -11.75
N PHE A 169 -8.48 7.74 -12.18
CA PHE A 169 -9.85 7.43 -11.79
C PHE A 169 -10.02 7.29 -10.27
N ILE A 170 -9.10 6.58 -9.61
CA ILE A 170 -9.11 6.42 -8.15
C ILE A 170 -8.99 7.78 -7.47
N ILE A 171 -8.06 8.64 -7.91
CA ILE A 171 -7.87 9.98 -7.33
C ILE A 171 -9.10 10.86 -7.55
N ILE A 172 -9.69 10.85 -8.74
CA ILE A 172 -10.93 11.60 -9.03
C ILE A 172 -12.06 11.12 -8.13
N HIS A 173 -12.24 9.81 -7.98
CA HIS A 173 -13.25 9.24 -7.10
C HIS A 173 -13.07 9.66 -5.64
N LEU A 174 -11.83 9.58 -5.13
CA LEU A 174 -11.51 9.99 -3.75
C LEU A 174 -11.65 11.51 -3.54
N ALA A 175 -11.37 12.31 -4.57
CA ALA A 175 -11.52 13.77 -4.51
C ALA A 175 -12.99 14.20 -4.52
N ALA A 176 -13.85 13.44 -5.20
CA ALA A 176 -15.29 13.68 -5.24
C ALA A 176 -16.02 13.16 -3.98
N ALA A 177 -15.39 12.27 -3.22
CA ALA A 177 -16.00 11.70 -2.02
C ALA A 177 -16.01 12.70 -0.87
N GLU A 178 -17.12 12.75 -0.14
CA GLU A 178 -17.28 13.54 1.09
C GLU A 178 -17.70 12.63 2.25
N SER A 179 -17.22 12.98 3.44
CA SER A 179 -17.60 12.30 4.68
C SER A 179 -18.06 13.32 5.69
N LEU A 180 -19.34 13.28 6.05
CA LEU A 180 -19.98 14.24 6.99
C LEU A 180 -19.76 15.72 6.59
N GLY A 181 -19.84 16.03 5.27
CA GLY A 181 -19.63 17.38 4.76
C GLY A 181 -18.16 17.85 4.73
N VAL A 182 -17.21 16.94 4.97
CA VAL A 182 -15.77 17.20 4.85
C VAL A 182 -15.23 16.43 3.64
N PRO A 183 -14.48 17.08 2.72
CA PRO A 183 -13.83 16.38 1.60
C PRO A 183 -12.95 15.25 2.10
N TYR A 184 -13.10 14.06 1.51
CA TYR A 184 -12.43 12.83 1.98
C TYR A 184 -10.91 12.92 1.95
N LEU A 185 -10.34 13.57 0.91
CA LEU A 185 -8.90 13.79 0.76
C LEU A 185 -8.36 14.98 1.57
N ALA A 186 -9.20 15.75 2.29
CA ALA A 186 -8.68 16.84 3.11
C ALA A 186 -7.65 16.32 4.14
N PRO A 187 -6.57 17.07 4.37
CA PRO A 187 -6.20 18.41 3.85
C PRO A 187 -5.33 18.37 2.57
N LEU A 188 -5.23 17.25 1.87
CA LEU A 188 -4.46 17.13 0.61
C LEU A 188 -5.22 17.78 -0.56
N ALA A 189 -6.53 17.56 -0.62
CA ALA A 189 -7.43 18.18 -1.58
C ALA A 189 -8.77 18.50 -0.88
N PRO A 190 -9.15 19.79 -0.71
CA PRO A 190 -8.36 20.99 -1.03
C PRO A 190 -7.11 21.15 -0.15
N PHE A 191 -6.08 21.78 -0.71
CA PHE A 191 -4.76 21.85 -0.09
C PHE A 191 -4.69 22.98 0.95
N TYR A 192 -4.39 22.62 2.22
CA TYR A 192 -4.22 23.55 3.34
C TYR A 192 -2.84 23.42 3.94
N TRP A 193 -1.96 24.41 3.73
CA TRP A 193 -0.57 24.42 4.24
C TRP A 193 -0.49 24.27 5.75
N SER A 194 -1.38 24.92 6.49
CA SER A 194 -1.39 24.88 7.96
C SER A 194 -1.63 23.47 8.51
N ASP A 195 -2.42 22.68 7.77
CA ASP A 195 -2.93 21.39 8.22
C ASP A 195 -2.04 20.22 7.77
N GLN A 196 -1.05 20.50 6.89
CA GLN A 196 -0.07 19.51 6.42
C GLN A 196 0.91 19.07 7.51
N LYS A 197 1.03 19.83 8.61
CA LYS A 197 1.98 19.58 9.71
C LYS A 197 1.80 18.24 10.43
N ASP A 198 0.66 17.57 10.24
CA ASP A 198 0.35 16.28 10.85
C ASP A 198 -0.17 15.24 9.83
N VAL A 199 0.09 15.43 8.55
CA VAL A 199 -0.35 14.50 7.49
C VAL A 199 0.71 13.45 7.23
N ILE A 200 1.79 13.81 6.55
CA ILE A 200 2.89 12.91 6.18
C ILE A 200 3.98 12.91 7.26
N LEU A 201 4.32 14.11 7.76
CA LEU A 201 5.31 14.30 8.80
C LEU A 201 4.61 14.75 10.08
N ARG A 202 5.03 14.20 11.21
CA ARG A 202 4.56 14.64 12.52
C ARG A 202 5.48 15.75 13.02
N PHE A 203 4.96 16.98 13.04
CA PHE A 203 5.65 18.09 13.70
C PHE A 203 5.49 18.00 15.23
N PRO A 204 6.44 18.60 15.99
CA PRO A 204 6.33 18.67 17.44
C PRO A 204 5.04 19.36 17.89
N ILE A 205 4.45 18.91 19.00
CA ILE A 205 3.13 19.36 19.48
C ILE A 205 3.07 20.88 19.68
N TRP A 206 4.18 21.49 20.15
CA TRP A 206 4.24 22.95 20.36
C TRP A 206 4.11 23.79 19.10
N THR A 207 4.29 23.20 17.90
CA THR A 207 4.08 23.89 16.61
C THR A 207 2.63 23.80 16.13
N MET A 208 1.80 22.99 16.77
CA MET A 208 0.40 22.73 16.44
C MET A 208 -0.56 23.56 17.29
N GLN A 209 -0.41 24.89 17.30
CA GLN A 209 -1.19 25.81 18.12
C GLN A 209 -2.63 26.00 17.62
N LYS A 210 -2.89 25.71 16.33
CA LYS A 210 -4.21 25.90 15.71
C LYS A 210 -4.88 24.56 15.40
N ARG A 211 -6.21 24.52 15.52
CA ARG A 211 -7.02 23.39 15.08
C ARG A 211 -7.08 23.32 13.56
N PRO A 212 -7.22 22.10 12.96
CA PRO A 212 -7.24 21.93 11.51
C PRO A 212 -8.34 22.77 10.83
N HIS A 213 -8.00 23.48 9.78
CA HIS A 213 -8.86 24.42 9.08
C HIS A 213 -10.03 23.72 8.36
N PHE A 214 -9.76 22.50 7.82
CA PHE A 214 -10.75 21.73 7.07
C PHE A 214 -11.93 21.24 7.90
N LEU A 215 -11.80 21.20 9.25
CA LEU A 215 -12.89 20.84 10.18
C LEU A 215 -13.82 22.01 10.51
N ARG A 216 -13.52 23.22 10.04
CA ARG A 216 -14.29 24.46 10.30
C ARG A 216 -14.62 24.66 11.78
N PRO A 217 -13.63 24.59 12.71
CA PRO A 217 -13.89 24.68 14.14
C PRO A 217 -14.38 26.09 14.51
N LEU A 218 -15.34 26.18 15.45
CA LEU A 218 -15.83 27.45 16.01
C LEU A 218 -14.70 28.21 16.75
N ASP A 219 -13.86 27.49 17.47
CA ASP A 219 -12.65 28.01 18.08
C ASP A 219 -11.42 27.45 17.37
N ARG A 220 -10.56 28.33 16.86
CA ARG A 220 -9.36 27.97 16.10
C ARG A 220 -8.13 27.74 16.97
N GLN A 221 -8.13 28.18 18.24
CA GLN A 221 -7.00 27.97 19.14
C GLN A 221 -7.08 26.57 19.75
N ARG A 222 -5.98 25.83 19.68
CA ARG A 222 -5.84 24.49 20.29
C ARG A 222 -5.18 24.56 21.65
N MET A 223 -4.18 25.45 21.80
CA MET A 223 -3.45 25.68 23.04
C MET A 223 -3.56 27.16 23.39
N GLN A 224 -3.82 27.47 24.67
CA GLN A 224 -3.62 28.81 25.19
C GLN A 224 -2.12 29.10 25.26
N ASP A 225 -1.71 30.31 24.89
CA ASP A 225 -0.33 30.74 25.09
C ASP A 225 -0.05 30.75 26.60
N THR A 226 0.70 29.77 27.07
CA THR A 226 1.13 29.63 28.48
C THR A 226 2.38 30.50 28.77
N HIS A 227 2.56 31.61 28.05
CA HIS A 227 3.54 32.64 28.30
C HIS A 227 2.81 33.86 28.85
N GLY A 228 2.46 33.75 30.14
CA GLY A 228 2.11 34.85 31.02
C GLY A 228 3.03 34.79 32.22
#